data_5c52509b82f4d54a0b46d4b577723712
#
_entry.id   5c52509b82f4d54a0b46d4b577723712
#
_cell.length_a   1.000
_cell.length_b   1.000
_cell.length_c   1.000
_cell.angle_alpha   90.00
_cell.angle_beta   90.00
_cell.angle_gamma   90.00
#
_symmetry.space_group_name_H-M   'P 1'
#
loop_
_entity.id
_entity.type
_entity.pdbx_description
1 polymer ?
#
loop_
_entity_poly.entity_id
_entity_poly.type
_entity_poly.pdbx_seq_one_letter_code
_entity_poly.pdbx_strand_id
1 'polypeptide(L)'
;MNDYGKKGLIGVLTPQANTTVEPEFWTLLPTGWSLINTRLTSKKKTIESRLVDYTKHFEKTAEQFANAPVNIIASACTGASYLIGQKAELEIKSEMEKRYKVPFVTAALATVNALRDLDVKKISLLSPYPDTLTKASVDYWQGYNFEVASISGPKLETEEFHPIYAMAGSGVLQAYRELSDSASDVVVMMGTGMSTLTSLYQGQKENLKAAFSCNSALVWSCCKKHAPSETPSMETWINSMNWKKKYDLLIGS
;
A
#
# COMPACT_ATOMS: atom_id res chain seq x y z
N MET A 1 -4.30 28.55 6.46
CA MET A 1 -3.46 27.59 5.73
C MET A 1 -2.66 26.84 6.79
N ASN A 2 -2.64 25.52 6.78
CA ASN A 2 -1.91 24.74 7.80
C ASN A 2 -0.40 24.88 7.56
N ASP A 3 0.40 25.10 8.60
CA ASP A 3 1.86 25.20 8.49
C ASP A 3 2.50 23.87 8.07
N TYR A 4 1.85 22.77 8.43
CA TYR A 4 2.25 21.41 8.04
C TYR A 4 1.31 20.90 6.93
N GLY A 5 1.87 20.32 5.88
CA GLY A 5 1.07 19.81 4.76
C GLY A 5 0.55 20.90 3.81
N LYS A 6 1.35 21.92 3.50
CA LYS A 6 1.01 23.02 2.57
C LYS A 6 0.62 22.55 1.17
N LYS A 7 1.14 21.39 0.74
CA LYS A 7 0.84 20.76 -0.55
C LYS A 7 -0.30 19.76 -0.50
N GLY A 8 -0.61 19.22 0.67
CA GLY A 8 -1.70 18.30 0.88
C GLY A 8 -1.64 17.58 2.22
N LEU A 9 -2.81 17.27 2.76
CA LEU A 9 -3.01 16.49 3.96
C LEU A 9 -3.80 15.23 3.63
N ILE A 10 -3.21 14.06 3.90
CA ILE A 10 -3.82 12.75 3.69
C ILE A 10 -4.42 12.25 4.99
N GLY A 11 -5.73 11.94 5.00
CA GLY A 11 -6.35 11.17 6.07
C GLY A 11 -6.17 9.69 5.81
N VAL A 12 -5.48 8.94 6.69
CA VAL A 12 -5.16 7.54 6.47
C VAL A 12 -5.95 6.65 7.42
N LEU A 13 -6.68 5.69 6.87
CA LEU A 13 -7.36 4.62 7.60
C LEU A 13 -6.43 3.41 7.66
N THR A 14 -5.86 3.13 8.82
CA THR A 14 -4.84 2.09 9.03
C THR A 14 -5.37 0.95 9.88
N PRO A 15 -5.14 -0.33 9.52
CA PRO A 15 -5.46 -1.48 10.38
C PRO A 15 -4.89 -1.33 11.80
N GLN A 16 -5.66 -1.75 12.81
CA GLN A 16 -5.41 -1.48 14.24
C GLN A 16 -4.01 -1.83 14.76
N ALA A 17 -3.38 -2.89 14.25
CA ALA A 17 -2.08 -3.38 14.71
C ALA A 17 -0.94 -3.10 13.72
N ASN A 18 -1.23 -2.37 12.64
CA ASN A 18 -0.23 -2.09 11.61
C ASN A 18 0.79 -1.06 12.11
N THR A 19 2.04 -1.47 12.17
CA THR A 19 3.19 -0.66 12.63
C THR A 19 4.00 -0.05 11.48
N THR A 20 3.65 -0.35 10.24
CA THR A 20 4.47 -0.06 9.05
C THR A 20 3.95 1.15 8.27
N VAL A 21 2.64 1.35 8.23
CA VAL A 21 2.02 2.40 7.39
C VAL A 21 2.55 3.79 7.75
N GLU A 22 2.51 4.18 9.01
CA GLU A 22 2.94 5.53 9.40
C GLU A 22 4.42 5.80 9.08
N PRO A 23 5.39 4.95 9.49
CA PRO A 23 6.80 5.22 9.18
C PRO A 23 7.09 5.20 7.68
N GLU A 24 6.48 4.28 6.90
CA GLU A 24 6.67 4.28 5.46
C GLU A 24 6.01 5.49 4.78
N PHE A 25 4.81 5.91 5.20
CA PHE A 25 4.19 7.13 4.67
C PHE A 25 5.04 8.38 4.94
N TRP A 26 5.50 8.58 6.19
CA TRP A 26 6.37 9.71 6.52
C TRP A 26 7.65 9.72 5.68
N THR A 27 8.19 8.56 5.40
CA THR A 27 9.38 8.41 4.58
C THR A 27 9.09 8.72 3.11
N LEU A 28 8.01 8.17 2.56
CA LEU A 28 7.65 8.27 1.15
C LEU A 28 7.01 9.60 0.75
N LEU A 29 6.33 10.29 1.67
CA LEU A 29 5.66 11.56 1.38
C LEU A 29 6.63 12.63 0.89
N PRO A 30 6.36 13.31 -0.23
CA PRO A 30 7.17 14.44 -0.67
C PRO A 30 7.15 15.61 0.32
N THR A 31 8.15 16.48 0.23
CA THR A 31 8.20 17.69 1.06
C THR A 31 6.96 18.55 0.86
N GLY A 32 6.39 19.02 1.95
CA GLY A 32 5.17 19.84 1.97
C GLY A 32 3.89 19.03 2.09
N TRP A 33 3.96 17.70 2.09
CA TRP A 33 2.83 16.82 2.39
C TRP A 33 2.83 16.39 3.87
N SER A 34 1.65 16.10 4.38
CA SER A 34 1.45 15.59 5.73
C SER A 34 0.34 14.52 5.77
N LEU A 35 0.22 13.84 6.89
CA LEU A 35 -0.86 12.89 7.12
C LEU A 35 -1.47 13.05 8.52
N ILE A 36 -2.73 12.65 8.63
CA ILE A 36 -3.40 12.34 9.90
C ILE A 36 -3.89 10.90 9.82
N ASN A 37 -3.71 10.11 10.88
CA ASN A 37 -4.02 8.70 10.89
C ASN A 37 -5.12 8.34 11.86
N THR A 38 -6.00 7.40 11.47
CA THR A 38 -6.99 6.76 12.33
C THR A 38 -6.90 5.25 12.22
N ARG A 39 -7.40 4.52 13.24
CA ARG A 39 -7.31 3.06 13.30
C ARG A 39 -8.64 2.40 12.93
N LEU A 40 -8.57 1.53 11.90
CA LEU A 40 -9.62 0.55 11.62
C LEU A 40 -9.56 -0.54 12.70
N THR A 41 -10.62 -0.71 13.44
CA THR A 41 -10.69 -1.68 14.54
C THR A 41 -11.71 -2.76 14.26
N SER A 42 -11.45 -3.99 14.67
CA SER A 42 -12.36 -5.12 14.56
C SER A 42 -12.17 -6.11 15.71
N LYS A 43 -13.25 -6.70 16.17
CA LYS A 43 -13.28 -7.78 17.17
C LYS A 43 -13.38 -9.17 16.56
N LYS A 44 -13.33 -9.28 15.24
CA LYS A 44 -13.40 -10.56 14.53
C LYS A 44 -12.17 -11.41 14.83
N LYS A 45 -12.35 -12.75 14.84
CA LYS A 45 -11.34 -13.70 15.31
C LYS A 45 -10.41 -14.22 14.20
N THR A 46 -10.82 -14.18 12.93
CA THR A 46 -9.99 -14.59 11.81
C THR A 46 -9.50 -13.36 11.03
N ILE A 47 -8.38 -13.49 10.33
CA ILE A 47 -7.83 -12.39 9.56
C ILE A 47 -8.77 -11.96 8.45
N GLU A 48 -9.35 -12.90 7.71
CA GLU A 48 -10.26 -12.63 6.60
C GLU A 48 -11.53 -11.90 7.10
N SER A 49 -12.14 -12.41 8.17
CA SER A 49 -13.33 -11.77 8.74
C SER A 49 -13.03 -10.36 9.28
N ARG A 50 -11.83 -10.14 9.82
CA ARG A 50 -11.37 -8.83 10.28
C ARG A 50 -11.16 -7.86 9.13
N LEU A 51 -10.52 -8.31 8.04
CA LEU A 51 -10.28 -7.49 6.86
C LEU A 51 -11.59 -7.05 6.20
N VAL A 52 -12.55 -7.95 6.05
CA VAL A 52 -13.90 -7.60 5.56
C VAL A 52 -14.63 -6.67 6.53
N ASP A 53 -14.47 -6.85 7.84
CA ASP A 53 -15.09 -5.99 8.84
C ASP A 53 -14.55 -4.55 8.79
N TYR A 54 -13.27 -4.36 8.47
CA TYR A 54 -12.68 -3.02 8.28
C TYR A 54 -13.40 -2.20 7.21
N THR A 55 -13.81 -2.81 6.09
CA THR A 55 -14.48 -2.09 5.02
C THR A 55 -15.84 -1.54 5.43
N LYS A 56 -16.55 -2.25 6.32
CA LYS A 56 -17.82 -1.81 6.89
C LYS A 56 -17.69 -0.63 7.85
N HIS A 57 -16.46 -0.35 8.31
CA HIS A 57 -16.17 0.70 9.28
C HIS A 57 -15.40 1.90 8.68
N PHE A 58 -15.15 1.93 7.37
CA PHE A 58 -14.43 3.04 6.74
C PHE A 58 -15.07 4.39 7.05
N GLU A 59 -16.39 4.49 6.85
CA GLU A 59 -17.15 5.71 7.11
C GLU A 59 -17.01 6.16 8.57
N LYS A 60 -17.37 5.30 9.52
CA LYS A 60 -17.27 5.59 10.95
C LYS A 60 -15.86 5.93 11.40
N THR A 61 -14.85 5.28 10.82
CA THR A 61 -13.45 5.55 11.17
C THR A 61 -13.00 6.89 10.60
N ALA A 62 -13.43 7.27 9.39
CA ALA A 62 -13.12 8.55 8.77
C ALA A 62 -13.78 9.74 9.50
N GLU A 63 -14.88 9.55 10.24
CA GLU A 63 -15.47 10.58 11.10
C GLU A 63 -14.49 11.12 12.15
N GLN A 64 -13.46 10.34 12.52
CA GLN A 64 -12.42 10.79 13.45
C GLN A 64 -11.54 11.90 12.88
N PHE A 65 -11.54 12.13 11.59
CA PHE A 65 -10.87 13.29 11.00
C PHE A 65 -11.60 14.61 11.31
N ALA A 66 -12.88 14.54 11.71
CA ALA A 66 -13.72 15.66 12.11
C ALA A 66 -13.59 16.85 11.13
N ASN A 67 -13.09 17.98 11.62
CA ASN A 67 -12.87 19.20 10.83
C ASN A 67 -11.43 19.36 10.32
N ALA A 68 -10.60 18.30 10.38
CA ALA A 68 -9.27 18.35 9.77
C ALA A 68 -9.41 18.59 8.25
N PRO A 69 -8.65 19.52 7.66
CA PRO A 69 -8.78 19.88 6.24
C PRO A 69 -8.07 18.84 5.36
N VAL A 70 -8.50 17.59 5.43
CA VAL A 70 -7.94 16.50 4.60
C VAL A 70 -8.29 16.75 3.14
N ASN A 71 -7.31 16.59 2.27
CA ASN A 71 -7.48 16.73 0.83
C ASN A 71 -7.84 15.41 0.14
N ILE A 72 -7.54 14.29 0.80
CA ILE A 72 -7.76 12.95 0.30
C ILE A 72 -7.84 11.97 1.48
N ILE A 73 -8.66 10.94 1.35
CA ILE A 73 -8.72 9.84 2.32
C ILE A 73 -8.16 8.58 1.69
N ALA A 74 -7.24 7.91 2.40
CA ALA A 74 -6.58 6.70 1.96
C ALA A 74 -6.90 5.52 2.88
N SER A 75 -7.23 4.35 2.34
CA SER A 75 -7.32 3.09 3.09
C SER A 75 -6.07 2.25 2.89
N ALA A 76 -5.26 2.14 3.94
CA ALA A 76 -4.01 1.41 3.92
C ALA A 76 -4.20 -0.08 4.25
N CYS A 77 -5.04 -0.78 3.46
CA CYS A 77 -5.36 -2.18 3.65
C CYS A 77 -5.67 -2.86 2.31
N THR A 78 -4.71 -3.59 1.73
CA THR A 78 -4.91 -4.29 0.45
C THR A 78 -5.75 -5.56 0.60
N GLY A 79 -5.52 -6.34 1.66
CA GLY A 79 -6.23 -7.61 1.88
C GLY A 79 -7.75 -7.46 1.97
N ALA A 80 -8.24 -6.32 2.47
CA ALA A 80 -9.66 -6.02 2.51
C ALA A 80 -10.26 -5.96 1.10
N SER A 81 -9.60 -5.25 0.18
CA SER A 81 -10.03 -5.11 -1.22
C SER A 81 -10.07 -6.46 -1.95
N TYR A 82 -9.07 -7.31 -1.71
CA TYR A 82 -9.02 -8.64 -2.34
C TYR A 82 -10.21 -9.51 -1.94
N LEU A 83 -10.64 -9.44 -0.68
CA LEU A 83 -11.73 -10.26 -0.16
C LEU A 83 -13.12 -9.76 -0.55
N ILE A 84 -13.32 -8.46 -0.66
CA ILE A 84 -14.62 -7.91 -1.08
C ILE A 84 -14.78 -7.85 -2.59
N GLY A 85 -13.67 -7.90 -3.34
CA GLY A 85 -13.62 -7.82 -4.79
C GLY A 85 -13.83 -6.42 -5.37
N GLN A 86 -13.56 -6.30 -6.65
CA GLN A 86 -13.52 -5.02 -7.38
C GLN A 86 -14.83 -4.23 -7.32
N LYS A 87 -15.97 -4.91 -7.52
CA LYS A 87 -17.27 -4.23 -7.57
C LYS A 87 -17.60 -3.55 -6.25
N ALA A 88 -17.52 -4.30 -5.15
CA ALA A 88 -17.81 -3.76 -3.82
C ALA A 88 -16.81 -2.66 -3.41
N GLU A 89 -15.55 -2.81 -3.78
CA GLU A 89 -14.53 -1.78 -3.53
C GLU A 89 -14.86 -0.46 -4.25
N LEU A 90 -15.28 -0.52 -5.52
CA LEU A 90 -15.66 0.68 -6.29
C LEU A 90 -16.94 1.32 -5.76
N GLU A 91 -17.91 0.54 -5.30
CA GLU A 91 -19.11 1.02 -4.64
C GLU A 91 -18.75 1.79 -3.36
N ILE A 92 -17.96 1.17 -2.46
CA ILE A 92 -17.48 1.81 -1.23
C ILE A 92 -16.70 3.10 -1.54
N LYS A 93 -15.80 3.05 -2.54
CA LYS A 93 -15.08 4.25 -2.98
C LYS A 93 -16.02 5.38 -3.35
N SER A 94 -17.04 5.10 -4.15
CA SER A 94 -18.03 6.09 -4.59
C SER A 94 -18.81 6.68 -3.41
N GLU A 95 -19.22 5.86 -2.45
CA GLU A 95 -19.93 6.28 -1.24
C GLU A 95 -19.07 7.19 -0.37
N MET A 96 -17.80 6.82 -0.14
CA MET A 96 -16.85 7.61 0.63
C MET A 96 -16.60 8.98 -0.02
N GLU A 97 -16.38 9.03 -1.34
CA GLU A 97 -16.18 10.27 -2.08
C GLU A 97 -17.42 11.16 -2.07
N LYS A 98 -18.61 10.56 -2.17
CA LYS A 98 -19.88 11.29 -2.07
C LYS A 98 -20.08 11.91 -0.68
N ARG A 99 -19.73 11.18 0.38
CA ARG A 99 -19.90 11.63 1.77
C ARG A 99 -18.90 12.71 2.16
N TYR A 100 -17.62 12.48 1.92
CA TYR A 100 -16.55 13.35 2.41
C TYR A 100 -16.14 14.45 1.44
N LYS A 101 -16.61 14.41 0.19
CA LYS A 101 -16.33 15.40 -0.88
C LYS A 101 -14.83 15.56 -1.19
N VAL A 102 -14.04 14.53 -0.88
CA VAL A 102 -12.62 14.40 -1.24
C VAL A 102 -12.38 13.04 -1.90
N PRO A 103 -11.34 12.86 -2.71
CA PRO A 103 -11.02 11.56 -3.27
C PRO A 103 -10.80 10.51 -2.18
N PHE A 104 -11.26 9.29 -2.45
CA PHE A 104 -10.98 8.11 -1.63
C PHE A 104 -10.14 7.11 -2.41
N VAL A 105 -9.03 6.65 -1.82
CA VAL A 105 -8.08 5.74 -2.47
C VAL A 105 -7.82 4.54 -1.57
N THR A 106 -8.06 3.33 -2.07
CA THR A 106 -7.60 2.10 -1.41
C THR A 106 -6.19 1.74 -1.88
N ALA A 107 -5.44 1.03 -1.05
CA ALA A 107 -4.08 0.59 -1.40
C ALA A 107 -4.07 -0.35 -2.63
N ALA A 108 -5.12 -1.16 -2.82
CA ALA A 108 -5.23 -2.04 -3.97
C ALA A 108 -5.52 -1.25 -5.26
N LEU A 109 -6.48 -0.31 -5.27
CA LEU A 109 -6.73 0.57 -6.43
C LEU A 109 -5.52 1.48 -6.73
N ALA A 110 -4.80 1.94 -5.72
CA ALA A 110 -3.57 2.69 -5.90
C ALA A 110 -2.52 1.86 -6.65
N THR A 111 -2.39 0.58 -6.30
CA THR A 111 -1.49 -0.36 -6.99
C THR A 111 -1.93 -0.59 -8.44
N VAL A 112 -3.23 -0.75 -8.71
CA VAL A 112 -3.78 -0.82 -10.08
C VAL A 112 -3.41 0.44 -10.88
N ASN A 113 -3.56 1.63 -10.28
CA ASN A 113 -3.22 2.89 -10.94
C ASN A 113 -1.72 2.99 -11.24
N ALA A 114 -0.87 2.54 -10.29
CA ALA A 114 0.58 2.51 -10.46
C ALA A 114 1.01 1.57 -11.61
N LEU A 115 0.43 0.38 -11.69
CA LEU A 115 0.68 -0.58 -12.76
C LEU A 115 0.24 -0.05 -14.12
N ARG A 116 -0.87 0.67 -14.20
CA ARG A 116 -1.34 1.32 -15.43
C ARG A 116 -0.46 2.48 -15.85
N ASP A 117 0.03 3.29 -14.91
CA ASP A 117 0.98 4.39 -15.22
C ASP A 117 2.34 3.86 -15.69
N LEU A 118 2.73 2.66 -15.26
CA LEU A 118 3.92 1.94 -15.75
C LEU A 118 3.70 1.23 -17.10
N ASP A 119 2.47 1.17 -17.61
CA ASP A 119 2.07 0.41 -18.81
C ASP A 119 2.48 -1.07 -18.80
N VAL A 120 2.51 -1.69 -17.63
CA VAL A 120 2.86 -3.10 -17.44
C VAL A 120 1.63 -3.99 -17.46
N LYS A 121 1.80 -5.25 -17.90
CA LYS A 121 0.73 -6.24 -17.95
C LYS A 121 1.04 -7.49 -17.13
N LYS A 122 2.31 -7.81 -16.97
CA LYS A 122 2.77 -9.03 -16.32
C LYS A 122 3.50 -8.69 -15.03
N ILE A 123 2.97 -9.16 -13.90
CA ILE A 123 3.45 -8.82 -12.56
C ILE A 123 3.90 -10.06 -11.80
N SER A 124 4.87 -9.90 -10.92
CA SER A 124 5.17 -10.87 -9.87
C SER A 124 4.73 -10.33 -8.52
N LEU A 125 4.22 -11.20 -7.66
CA LEU A 125 3.67 -10.83 -6.37
C LEU A 125 4.60 -11.28 -5.25
N LEU A 126 5.12 -10.35 -4.46
CA LEU A 126 5.73 -10.65 -3.17
C LEU A 126 4.63 -10.60 -2.12
N SER A 127 4.17 -11.79 -1.69
CA SER A 127 3.01 -11.96 -0.82
C SER A 127 3.41 -12.31 0.61
N PRO A 128 2.99 -11.52 1.62
CA PRO A 128 3.15 -11.87 3.03
C PRO A 128 1.95 -12.65 3.58
N TYR A 129 1.04 -13.08 2.71
CA TYR A 129 -0.25 -13.63 3.11
C TYR A 129 -0.29 -15.16 3.10
N PRO A 130 -1.18 -15.78 3.87
CA PRO A 130 -1.50 -17.19 3.71
C PRO A 130 -2.12 -17.47 2.33
N ASP A 131 -2.11 -18.73 1.93
CA ASP A 131 -2.52 -19.17 0.59
C ASP A 131 -3.91 -18.69 0.18
N THR A 132 -4.88 -18.71 1.11
CA THR A 132 -6.26 -18.26 0.86
C THR A 132 -6.32 -16.80 0.43
N LEU A 133 -5.63 -15.92 1.14
CA LEU A 133 -5.62 -14.49 0.85
C LEU A 133 -4.71 -14.18 -0.35
N THR A 134 -3.61 -14.92 -0.53
CA THR A 134 -2.77 -14.83 -1.73
C THR A 134 -3.57 -15.17 -2.98
N LYS A 135 -4.37 -16.26 -2.94
CA LYS A 135 -5.25 -16.63 -4.06
C LYS A 135 -6.29 -15.53 -4.35
N ALA A 136 -6.95 -14.99 -3.34
CA ALA A 136 -7.89 -13.89 -3.52
C ALA A 136 -7.22 -12.66 -4.16
N SER A 137 -5.93 -12.41 -3.84
CA SER A 137 -5.17 -11.34 -4.49
C SER A 137 -4.91 -11.62 -5.97
N VAL A 138 -4.60 -12.87 -6.34
CA VAL A 138 -4.42 -13.26 -7.76
C VAL A 138 -5.71 -13.01 -8.55
N ASP A 139 -6.84 -13.48 -8.03
CA ASP A 139 -8.16 -13.27 -8.67
C ASP A 139 -8.46 -11.77 -8.85
N TYR A 140 -8.08 -10.95 -7.86
CA TYR A 140 -8.22 -9.49 -7.91
C TYR A 140 -7.38 -8.87 -9.04
N TRP A 141 -6.10 -9.22 -9.15
CA TRP A 141 -5.23 -8.68 -10.20
C TRP A 141 -5.63 -9.13 -11.60
N GLN A 142 -5.98 -10.41 -11.76
CA GLN A 142 -6.49 -10.94 -13.03
C GLN A 142 -7.79 -10.25 -13.46
N GLY A 143 -8.66 -9.91 -12.52
CA GLY A 143 -9.87 -9.13 -12.77
C GLY A 143 -9.60 -7.70 -13.29
N TYR A 144 -8.38 -7.15 -13.07
CA TYR A 144 -7.92 -5.90 -13.66
C TYR A 144 -7.07 -6.11 -14.92
N ASN A 145 -7.04 -7.34 -15.48
CA ASN A 145 -6.29 -7.77 -16.67
C ASN A 145 -4.76 -7.73 -16.48
N PHE A 146 -4.26 -7.97 -15.27
CA PHE A 146 -2.84 -8.23 -15.04
C PHE A 146 -2.57 -9.74 -15.01
N GLU A 147 -1.54 -10.19 -15.73
CA GLU A 147 -1.04 -11.55 -15.64
C GLU A 147 -0.13 -11.69 -14.43
N VAL A 148 -0.40 -12.65 -13.55
CA VAL A 148 0.48 -12.98 -12.43
C VAL A 148 1.46 -14.07 -12.87
N ALA A 149 2.73 -13.68 -13.05
CA ALA A 149 3.79 -14.56 -13.55
C ALA A 149 4.39 -15.46 -12.48
N SER A 150 4.59 -14.92 -11.28
CA SER A 150 5.23 -15.63 -10.17
C SER A 150 4.77 -15.06 -8.84
N ILE A 151 4.82 -15.90 -7.82
CA ILE A 151 4.51 -15.51 -6.44
C ILE A 151 5.59 -16.09 -5.54
N SER A 152 6.15 -15.27 -4.68
CA SER A 152 7.02 -15.66 -3.57
C SER A 152 6.70 -14.79 -2.36
N GLY A 153 7.18 -15.18 -1.19
CA GLY A 153 6.99 -14.39 0.02
C GLY A 153 7.89 -14.86 1.16
N PRO A 154 8.06 -14.05 2.19
CA PRO A 154 8.81 -14.45 3.37
C PRO A 154 8.12 -15.65 4.02
N LYS A 155 8.90 -16.66 4.41
CA LYS A 155 8.37 -17.79 5.14
C LYS A 155 7.87 -17.32 6.51
N LEU A 156 6.64 -17.70 6.84
CA LEU A 156 6.04 -17.43 8.14
C LEU A 156 6.54 -18.49 9.12
N GLU A 157 7.30 -18.08 10.13
CA GLU A 157 7.86 -18.98 11.15
C GLU A 157 6.93 -19.14 12.37
N THR A 158 5.80 -18.42 12.41
CA THR A 158 4.90 -18.41 13.56
C THR A 158 3.45 -18.62 13.15
N GLU A 159 2.67 -19.30 14.01
CA GLU A 159 1.22 -19.44 13.94
C GLU A 159 0.48 -18.23 14.55
N GLU A 160 1.17 -17.11 14.79
CA GLU A 160 0.55 -15.91 15.35
C GLU A 160 -0.57 -15.38 14.48
N PHE A 161 -1.53 -14.75 15.10
CA PHE A 161 -2.77 -14.28 14.46
C PHE A 161 -2.56 -13.41 13.20
N HIS A 162 -1.46 -12.68 13.10
CA HIS A 162 -1.11 -11.88 11.92
C HIS A 162 0.38 -11.54 11.90
N PRO A 163 1.23 -12.50 11.50
CA PRO A 163 2.69 -12.37 11.62
C PRO A 163 3.31 -11.29 10.71
N ILE A 164 2.55 -10.72 9.78
CA ILE A 164 3.01 -9.70 8.83
C ILE A 164 3.74 -8.52 9.51
N TYR A 165 3.36 -8.16 10.75
CA TYR A 165 3.95 -7.04 11.47
C TYR A 165 5.28 -7.38 12.15
N ALA A 166 5.61 -8.66 12.25
CA ALA A 166 6.86 -9.18 12.83
C ALA A 166 7.82 -9.74 11.77
N MET A 167 7.48 -9.65 10.49
CA MET A 167 8.34 -10.16 9.41
C MET A 167 9.67 -9.43 9.34
N ALA A 168 10.75 -10.18 9.36
CA ALA A 168 12.10 -9.64 9.19
C ALA A 168 12.31 -9.16 7.74
N GLY A 169 12.88 -7.97 7.58
CA GLY A 169 13.21 -7.40 6.27
C GLY A 169 14.15 -8.27 5.42
N SER A 170 14.97 -9.12 6.04
CA SER A 170 15.82 -10.09 5.33
C SER A 170 15.02 -11.12 4.53
N GLY A 171 13.91 -11.63 5.08
CA GLY A 171 13.03 -12.56 4.37
C GLY A 171 12.32 -11.90 3.18
N VAL A 172 11.95 -10.64 3.31
CA VAL A 172 11.36 -9.85 2.22
C VAL A 172 12.37 -9.65 1.09
N LEU A 173 13.60 -9.29 1.40
CA LEU A 173 14.67 -9.14 0.40
C LEU A 173 14.99 -10.45 -0.32
N GLN A 174 15.02 -11.56 0.39
CA GLN A 174 15.25 -12.89 -0.22
C GLN A 174 14.14 -13.23 -1.23
N ALA A 175 12.88 -13.08 -0.86
CA ALA A 175 11.75 -13.29 -1.77
C ALA A 175 11.78 -12.34 -2.97
N TYR A 176 12.24 -11.10 -2.79
CA TYR A 176 12.41 -10.15 -3.89
C TYR A 176 13.48 -10.60 -4.89
N ARG A 177 14.63 -11.09 -4.41
CA ARG A 177 15.69 -11.64 -5.28
C ARG A 177 15.16 -12.79 -6.14
N GLU A 178 14.42 -13.73 -5.53
CA GLU A 178 13.80 -14.86 -6.25
C GLU A 178 12.85 -14.40 -7.34
N LEU A 179 12.03 -13.37 -7.07
CA LEU A 179 11.09 -12.81 -8.04
C LEU A 179 11.76 -11.95 -9.12
N SER A 180 12.96 -11.45 -8.86
CA SER A 180 13.70 -10.64 -9.83
C SER A 180 14.05 -11.41 -11.10
N ASP A 181 14.22 -12.71 -11.01
CA ASP A 181 14.53 -13.60 -12.14
C ASP A 181 13.28 -14.07 -12.91
N SER A 182 12.09 -13.71 -12.43
CA SER A 182 10.83 -14.11 -13.07
C SER A 182 10.60 -13.41 -14.42
N ALA A 183 9.69 -13.95 -15.23
CA ALA A 183 9.33 -13.37 -16.52
C ALA A 183 8.30 -12.21 -16.43
N SER A 184 8.24 -11.50 -15.31
CA SER A 184 7.36 -10.34 -15.11
C SER A 184 8.02 -9.01 -15.49
N ASP A 185 7.20 -7.98 -15.69
CA ASP A 185 7.66 -6.62 -15.95
C ASP A 185 8.10 -5.91 -14.65
N VAL A 186 7.43 -6.21 -13.55
CA VAL A 186 7.63 -5.55 -12.24
C VAL A 186 7.27 -6.49 -11.07
N VAL A 187 7.89 -6.27 -9.92
CA VAL A 187 7.53 -6.95 -8.66
C VAL A 187 6.66 -6.03 -7.80
N VAL A 188 5.49 -6.50 -7.41
CA VAL A 188 4.57 -5.81 -6.49
C VAL A 188 4.73 -6.41 -5.09
N MET A 189 5.19 -5.63 -4.13
CA MET A 189 5.27 -6.02 -2.73
C MET A 189 3.93 -5.74 -2.05
N MET A 190 3.17 -6.81 -1.77
CA MET A 190 1.83 -6.73 -1.19
C MET A 190 1.85 -6.59 0.33
N GLY A 191 0.73 -6.14 0.87
CA GLY A 191 0.54 -6.03 2.32
C GLY A 191 1.14 -4.78 2.93
N THR A 192 0.27 -3.84 3.30
CA THR A 192 0.67 -2.56 3.89
C THR A 192 1.34 -2.68 5.26
N GLY A 193 1.27 -3.87 5.89
CA GLY A 193 1.92 -4.15 7.18
C GLY A 193 3.33 -4.74 7.06
N MET A 194 3.75 -5.14 5.86
CA MET A 194 5.10 -5.64 5.62
C MET A 194 6.07 -4.48 5.41
N SER A 195 7.18 -4.47 6.13
CA SER A 195 8.23 -3.45 5.97
C SER A 195 8.97 -3.65 4.65
N THR A 196 8.92 -2.66 3.73
CA THR A 196 9.38 -2.82 2.36
C THR A 196 10.54 -1.93 1.96
N LEU A 197 10.75 -0.79 2.61
CA LEU A 197 11.72 0.21 2.16
C LEU A 197 13.16 -0.31 2.15
N THR A 198 13.56 -1.12 3.14
CA THR A 198 14.89 -1.76 3.17
C THR A 198 15.11 -2.63 1.94
N SER A 199 14.13 -3.45 1.59
CA SER A 199 14.22 -4.37 0.46
C SER A 199 14.21 -3.62 -0.88
N LEU A 200 13.42 -2.56 -1.02
CA LEU A 200 13.41 -1.69 -2.19
C LEU A 200 14.77 -0.99 -2.37
N TYR A 201 15.34 -0.48 -1.28
CA TYR A 201 16.65 0.17 -1.32
C TYR A 201 17.78 -0.78 -1.69
N GLN A 202 17.82 -1.97 -1.09
CA GLN A 202 18.83 -2.97 -1.40
C GLN A 202 18.66 -3.53 -2.83
N GLY A 203 17.40 -3.77 -3.25
CA GLY A 203 17.13 -4.23 -4.61
C GLY A 203 17.63 -3.27 -5.69
N GLN A 204 17.49 -1.95 -5.47
CA GLN A 204 18.06 -0.98 -6.39
C GLN A 204 19.59 -1.03 -6.42
N LYS A 205 20.25 -1.18 -5.27
CA LYS A 205 21.73 -1.33 -5.20
C LYS A 205 22.22 -2.59 -5.92
N GLU A 206 21.44 -3.65 -5.86
CA GLU A 206 21.73 -4.94 -6.49
C GLU A 206 21.27 -5.00 -7.96
N ASN A 207 20.70 -3.92 -8.50
CA ASN A 207 20.10 -3.86 -9.83
C ASN A 207 19.04 -4.95 -10.08
N LEU A 208 18.26 -5.27 -9.07
CA LEU A 208 17.13 -6.19 -9.19
C LEU A 208 16.04 -5.58 -10.08
N LYS A 209 15.11 -6.42 -10.54
CA LYS A 209 13.94 -6.00 -11.31
C LYS A 209 13.21 -4.86 -10.61
N ALA A 210 12.66 -3.93 -11.38
CA ALA A 210 11.85 -2.84 -10.83
C ALA A 210 10.77 -3.37 -9.88
N ALA A 211 10.62 -2.71 -8.73
CA ALA A 211 9.64 -3.09 -7.72
C ALA A 211 9.06 -1.87 -7.00
N PHE A 212 7.87 -2.04 -6.47
CA PHE A 212 7.27 -1.06 -5.56
C PHE A 212 6.35 -1.76 -4.55
N SER A 213 6.09 -1.09 -3.43
CA SER A 213 5.17 -1.59 -2.41
C SER A 213 3.78 -0.96 -2.54
N CYS A 214 2.76 -1.63 -1.97
CA CYS A 214 1.42 -1.07 -1.87
C CYS A 214 1.39 0.27 -1.12
N ASN A 215 2.25 0.47 -0.13
CA ASN A 215 2.38 1.76 0.56
C ASN A 215 2.95 2.83 -0.38
N SER A 216 3.99 2.50 -1.17
CA SER A 216 4.56 3.42 -2.16
C SER A 216 3.53 3.81 -3.21
N ALA A 217 2.79 2.84 -3.76
CA ALA A 217 1.72 3.09 -4.71
C ALA A 217 0.60 3.96 -4.10
N LEU A 218 0.24 3.73 -2.82
CA LEU A 218 -0.82 4.47 -2.15
C LEU A 218 -0.42 5.94 -1.94
N VAL A 219 0.80 6.20 -1.46
CA VAL A 219 1.32 7.57 -1.32
C VAL A 219 1.37 8.27 -2.67
N TRP A 220 1.97 7.62 -3.69
CA TRP A 220 2.05 8.15 -5.04
C TRP A 220 0.65 8.47 -5.61
N SER A 221 -0.29 7.53 -5.52
CA SER A 221 -1.65 7.71 -6.05
C SER A 221 -2.41 8.84 -5.34
N CYS A 222 -2.20 9.02 -4.04
CA CYS A 222 -2.75 10.15 -3.30
C CYS A 222 -2.18 11.47 -3.83
N CYS A 223 -0.86 11.57 -3.97
CA CYS A 223 -0.21 12.76 -4.52
C CYS A 223 -0.67 13.03 -5.95
N LYS A 224 -0.73 12.00 -6.79
CA LYS A 224 -1.16 12.12 -8.20
C LYS A 224 -2.60 12.58 -8.37
N LYS A 225 -3.49 12.14 -7.49
CA LYS A 225 -4.91 12.58 -7.53
C LYS A 225 -5.09 14.02 -7.08
N HIS A 226 -4.34 14.47 -6.10
CA HIS A 226 -4.48 15.83 -5.56
C HIS A 226 -3.66 16.86 -6.35
N ALA A 227 -2.44 16.53 -6.75
CA ALA A 227 -1.51 17.40 -7.44
C ALA A 227 -0.91 16.69 -8.68
N PRO A 228 -1.70 16.45 -9.74
CA PRO A 228 -1.28 15.63 -10.88
C PRO A 228 -0.09 16.21 -11.65
N SER A 229 0.00 17.53 -11.75
CA SER A 229 1.11 18.21 -12.44
C SER A 229 2.42 18.24 -11.65
N GLU A 230 2.36 18.10 -10.32
CA GLU A 230 3.55 18.11 -9.44
C GLU A 230 4.05 16.69 -9.12
N THR A 231 3.22 15.67 -9.39
CA THR A 231 3.56 14.27 -9.08
C THR A 231 4.12 13.59 -10.33
N PRO A 232 5.35 13.05 -10.28
CA PRO A 232 5.97 12.40 -11.43
C PRO A 232 5.22 11.12 -11.84
N SER A 233 5.65 10.51 -12.96
CA SER A 233 5.23 9.15 -13.32
C SER A 233 5.66 8.15 -12.24
N MET A 234 4.99 6.99 -12.20
CA MET A 234 5.35 5.92 -11.26
C MET A 234 6.77 5.39 -11.51
N GLU A 235 7.21 5.36 -12.75
CA GLU A 235 8.59 5.01 -13.11
C GLU A 235 9.62 5.95 -12.47
N THR A 236 9.41 7.25 -12.64
CA THR A 236 10.28 8.26 -11.99
C THR A 236 10.20 8.16 -10.47
N TRP A 237 9.02 7.89 -9.91
CA TRP A 237 8.82 7.73 -8.47
C TRP A 237 9.63 6.57 -7.90
N ILE A 238 9.61 5.40 -8.56
CA ILE A 238 10.37 4.21 -8.17
C ILE A 238 11.88 4.50 -8.26
N ASN A 239 12.34 5.08 -9.36
CA ASN A 239 13.76 5.22 -9.67
C ASN A 239 14.45 6.36 -8.90
N SER A 240 13.73 7.42 -8.52
CA SER A 240 14.30 8.61 -7.90
C SER A 240 14.77 8.40 -6.46
N MET A 241 14.16 7.46 -5.74
CA MET A 241 14.40 7.21 -4.30
C MET A 241 14.53 8.50 -3.47
N ASN A 242 13.73 9.50 -3.77
CA ASN A 242 13.76 10.81 -3.09
C ASN A 242 13.50 10.70 -1.58
N TRP A 243 13.02 9.57 -1.13
CA TRP A 243 12.75 9.23 0.26
C TRP A 243 13.99 8.72 1.03
N LYS A 244 15.11 8.46 0.36
CA LYS A 244 16.31 7.81 0.98
C LYS A 244 16.80 8.52 2.23
N LYS A 245 16.94 9.86 2.19
CA LYS A 245 17.39 10.62 3.37
C LYS A 245 16.49 10.45 4.59
N LYS A 246 15.18 10.38 4.38
CA LYS A 246 14.21 10.14 5.46
C LYS A 246 14.28 8.71 5.96
N TYR A 247 14.53 7.77 5.06
CA TYR A 247 14.74 6.37 5.42
C TYR A 247 15.98 6.19 6.30
N ASP A 248 17.11 6.80 5.94
CA ASP A 248 18.33 6.76 6.76
C ASP A 248 18.08 7.29 8.18
N LEU A 249 17.31 8.38 8.31
CA LEU A 249 16.90 8.91 9.61
C LEU A 249 15.96 7.95 10.37
N LEU A 250 15.07 7.29 9.66
CA LEU A 250 14.11 6.35 10.27
C LEU A 250 14.81 5.14 10.90
N ILE A 251 15.84 4.61 10.24
CA ILE A 251 16.58 3.41 10.72
C ILE A 251 17.80 3.75 11.59
N GLY A 252 18.11 5.03 11.78
CA GLY A 252 19.21 5.49 12.62
C GLY A 252 20.59 5.27 12.00
N SER A 253 20.71 5.36 10.68
CA SER A 253 21.97 5.17 9.91
C SER A 253 22.47 6.47 9.26
#